data_c221f13b9d65effd40f13a75294fc645
#
_entry.id   c221f13b9d65effd40f13a75294fc645
#
_cell.length_a   1.000
_cell.length_b   1.000
_cell.length_c   1.000
_cell.angle_alpha   90.00
_cell.angle_beta   90.00
_cell.angle_gamma   90.00
#
_symmetry.space_group_name_H-M   'P 1'
#
loop_
_entity.id
_entity.type
_entity.pdbx_description
1 polymer ?
#
loop_
_entity_poly.entity_id
_entity_poly.type
_entity_poly.pdbx_seq_one_letter_code
_entity_poly.pdbx_strand_id
1 'polypeptide(L)'
;MNNTLKTSLVLCDLDHLLLETDGNLPQVLRDVMQLFSSRGGRLTVFSQRSPKAVRTILGSVRLAAPALVCGGTLAYQFATGTGQPLCSFAGQEEAVLQKLPSAVGLGIALQMTDGSTRVLRMSEALEAHLRQEWTPYVLSSAADVRGEDVLRILLYQDKKQMPLVPLLDKALGKAADSLLAERVAPDLLVLTPGTVSGTAMFNAVCPPVGCAAE
;
A
#
# COMPACT_ATOMS: atom_id res chain seq x y z
N MET A 1 8.17 31.85 20.22
CA MET A 1 7.36 30.67 19.87
C MET A 1 8.30 29.59 19.38
N ASN A 2 8.31 28.44 20.04
CA ASN A 2 9.32 27.39 19.82
C ASN A 2 9.32 26.86 18.39
N ASN A 3 10.50 26.86 17.77
CA ASN A 3 10.75 26.40 16.40
C ASN A 3 10.65 24.87 16.24
N THR A 4 10.24 24.14 17.27
CA THR A 4 10.22 22.68 17.38
C THR A 4 9.30 22.02 16.32
N LEU A 5 8.21 22.66 15.93
CA LEU A 5 7.28 22.13 14.93
C LEU A 5 7.91 22.02 13.52
N LYS A 6 8.88 22.90 13.20
CA LYS A 6 9.53 22.90 11.88
C LYS A 6 10.60 21.81 11.73
N THR A 7 11.11 21.29 12.84
CA THR A 7 12.18 20.27 12.86
C THR A 7 11.65 18.87 13.08
N SER A 8 10.37 18.71 13.48
CA SER A 8 9.74 17.42 13.75
C SER A 8 8.79 17.03 12.63
N LEU A 9 8.82 15.75 12.25
CA LEU A 9 7.85 15.16 11.33
C LEU A 9 6.97 14.17 12.11
N VAL A 10 5.66 14.32 12.00
CA VAL A 10 4.68 13.39 12.56
C VAL A 10 4.29 12.41 11.46
N LEU A 11 4.51 11.12 11.68
CA LEU A 11 4.02 10.03 10.84
C LEU A 11 2.82 9.39 11.52
N CYS A 12 1.65 9.47 10.91
CA CYS A 12 0.41 8.89 11.44
C CYS A 12 0.03 7.63 10.67
N ASP A 13 -0.37 6.58 11.38
CA ASP A 13 -1.06 5.44 10.77
C ASP A 13 -2.48 5.88 10.38
N LEU A 14 -2.75 5.91 9.08
CA LEU A 14 -4.04 6.34 8.56
C LEU A 14 -5.13 5.32 8.89
N ASP A 15 -4.85 4.05 8.66
CA ASP A 15 -5.86 2.99 8.70
C ASP A 15 -6.31 2.64 10.13
N HIS A 16 -5.38 2.69 11.10
CA HIS A 16 -5.66 2.25 12.47
C HIS A 16 -5.89 3.38 13.47
N LEU A 17 -5.37 4.59 13.19
CA LEU A 17 -5.45 5.70 14.14
C LEU A 17 -6.37 6.83 13.70
N LEU A 18 -6.55 7.05 12.39
CA LEU A 18 -7.22 8.24 11.89
C LEU A 18 -8.60 7.95 11.29
N LEU A 19 -8.82 6.74 10.75
CA LEU A 19 -10.09 6.39 10.12
C LEU A 19 -11.10 5.83 11.13
N GLU A 20 -12.36 6.15 10.90
CA GLU A 20 -13.49 5.49 11.55
C GLU A 20 -13.72 4.10 10.96
N THR A 21 -14.61 3.34 11.59
CA THR A 21 -14.94 1.96 11.17
C THR A 21 -15.55 1.86 9.77
N ASP A 22 -16.10 2.96 9.26
CA ASP A 22 -16.63 3.09 7.90
C ASP A 22 -15.56 3.45 6.85
N GLY A 23 -14.29 3.62 7.28
CA GLY A 23 -13.15 3.97 6.43
C GLY A 23 -13.04 5.46 6.09
N ASN A 24 -13.84 6.31 6.72
CA ASN A 24 -13.80 7.76 6.50
C ASN A 24 -12.87 8.46 7.51
N LEU A 25 -12.19 9.51 7.03
CA LEU A 25 -11.45 10.43 7.91
C LEU A 25 -12.45 11.45 8.50
N PRO A 26 -12.63 11.50 9.83
CA PRO A 26 -13.52 12.49 10.48
C PRO A 26 -13.15 13.91 10.10
N GLN A 27 -14.16 14.75 9.86
CA GLN A 27 -13.92 16.15 9.49
C GLN A 27 -13.10 16.88 10.55
N VAL A 28 -13.35 16.62 11.83
CA VAL A 28 -12.58 17.20 12.95
C VAL A 28 -11.10 16.88 12.85
N LEU A 29 -10.73 15.64 12.54
CA LEU A 29 -9.32 15.24 12.36
C LEU A 29 -8.72 15.90 11.12
N ARG A 30 -9.47 16.01 10.04
CA ARG A 30 -9.06 16.72 8.83
C ARG A 30 -8.74 18.19 9.14
N ASP A 31 -9.60 18.86 9.89
CA ASP A 31 -9.41 20.26 10.29
C ASP A 31 -8.19 20.43 11.21
N VAL A 32 -7.97 19.49 12.14
CA VAL A 32 -6.79 19.47 13.02
C VAL A 32 -5.51 19.27 12.21
N MET A 33 -5.50 18.34 11.24
CA MET A 33 -4.34 18.11 10.38
C MET A 33 -4.02 19.35 9.52
N GLN A 34 -5.03 20.02 9.00
CA GLN A 34 -4.87 21.28 8.25
C GLN A 34 -4.35 22.40 9.14
N LEU A 35 -4.92 22.56 10.34
CA LEU A 35 -4.47 23.55 11.30
C LEU A 35 -3.02 23.30 11.75
N PHE A 36 -2.65 22.05 12.01
CA PHE A 36 -1.28 21.67 12.35
C PHE A 36 -0.31 22.07 11.23
N SER A 37 -0.64 21.73 9.98
CA SER A 37 0.17 22.06 8.80
C SER A 37 0.26 23.57 8.57
N SER A 38 -0.83 24.33 8.76
CA SER A 38 -0.85 25.79 8.60
C SER A 38 0.00 26.53 9.65
N ARG A 39 0.23 25.90 10.81
CA ARG A 39 1.11 26.41 11.86
C ARG A 39 2.58 25.98 11.69
N GLY A 40 2.92 25.39 10.55
CA GLY A 40 4.28 24.94 10.23
C GLY A 40 4.60 23.54 10.74
N GLY A 41 3.63 22.79 11.25
CA GLY A 41 3.78 21.39 11.58
C GLY A 41 3.98 20.54 10.32
N ARG A 42 4.87 19.54 10.40
CA ARG A 42 5.15 18.61 9.30
C ARG A 42 4.47 17.29 9.58
N LEU A 43 3.65 16.83 8.65
CA LEU A 43 2.82 15.64 8.77
C LEU A 43 2.97 14.77 7.52
N THR A 44 3.04 13.46 7.71
CA THR A 44 2.82 12.45 6.68
C THR A 44 2.06 11.24 7.23
N VAL A 45 1.70 10.29 6.37
CA VAL A 45 0.91 9.12 6.76
C VAL A 45 1.55 7.81 6.30
N PHE A 46 1.26 6.75 7.04
CA PHE A 46 1.42 5.36 6.65
C PHE A 46 0.04 4.78 6.35
N SER A 47 -0.07 3.93 5.33
CA SER A 47 -1.32 3.25 4.99
C SER A 47 -1.09 1.95 4.22
N GLN A 48 -1.97 0.98 4.42
CA GLN A 48 -2.05 -0.24 3.61
C GLN A 48 -2.63 0.03 2.21
N ARG A 49 -3.30 1.16 2.03
CA ARG A 49 -4.06 1.52 0.83
C ARG A 49 -3.17 2.00 -0.32
N SER A 50 -3.75 1.99 -1.53
CA SER A 50 -3.11 2.58 -2.71
C SER A 50 -3.01 4.12 -2.60
N PRO A 51 -2.08 4.78 -3.34
CA PRO A 51 -1.98 6.24 -3.33
C PRO A 51 -3.28 6.95 -3.68
N LYS A 52 -4.06 6.41 -4.62
CA LYS A 52 -5.33 6.99 -5.05
C LYS A 52 -6.38 6.94 -3.94
N ALA A 53 -6.50 5.82 -3.24
CA ALA A 53 -7.39 5.68 -2.09
C ALA A 53 -7.00 6.66 -0.96
N VAL A 54 -5.72 6.72 -0.61
CA VAL A 54 -5.21 7.67 0.40
C VAL A 54 -5.51 9.12 0.00
N ARG A 55 -5.32 9.47 -1.28
CA ARG A 55 -5.64 10.82 -1.77
C ARG A 55 -7.12 11.15 -1.63
N THR A 56 -8.00 10.23 -1.96
CA THR A 56 -9.45 10.39 -1.81
C THR A 56 -9.83 10.64 -0.34
N ILE A 57 -9.26 9.87 0.57
CA ILE A 57 -9.50 9.98 2.02
C ILE A 57 -8.99 11.31 2.58
N LEU A 58 -7.74 11.67 2.27
CA LEU A 58 -7.12 12.90 2.78
C LEU A 58 -7.76 14.18 2.20
N GLY A 59 -8.28 14.11 0.97
CA GLY A 59 -8.87 15.26 0.29
C GLY A 59 -7.90 16.44 0.18
N SER A 60 -8.19 17.54 0.89
CA SER A 60 -7.40 18.78 0.86
C SER A 60 -6.22 18.80 1.85
N VAL A 61 -6.06 17.79 2.70
CA VAL A 61 -4.92 17.70 3.62
C VAL A 61 -3.61 17.61 2.85
N ARG A 62 -2.67 18.49 3.17
CA ARG A 62 -1.34 18.52 2.56
C ARG A 62 -0.34 17.80 3.44
N LEU A 63 0.41 16.88 2.84
CA LEU A 63 1.49 16.18 3.50
C LEU A 63 2.83 16.91 3.24
N ALA A 64 3.66 16.98 4.28
CA ALA A 64 4.96 17.67 4.24
C ALA A 64 6.12 16.78 3.77
N ALA A 65 5.88 15.47 3.67
CA ALA A 65 6.83 14.47 3.21
C ALA A 65 6.10 13.40 2.38
N PRO A 66 6.81 12.53 1.66
CA PRO A 66 6.19 11.39 1.01
C PRO A 66 5.37 10.55 1.99
N ALA A 67 4.20 10.08 1.57
CA ALA A 67 3.44 9.10 2.34
C ALA A 67 4.00 7.70 2.10
N LEU A 68 3.98 6.87 3.14
CA LEU A 68 4.27 5.45 3.03
C LEU A 68 2.95 4.72 2.73
N VAL A 69 2.76 4.32 1.50
CA VAL A 69 1.53 3.67 1.03
C VAL A 69 1.79 2.23 0.60
N CYS A 70 0.74 1.50 0.25
CA CYS A 70 0.86 0.10 -0.11
C CYS A 70 1.60 -0.71 0.97
N GLY A 71 1.26 -0.52 2.26
CA GLY A 71 1.93 -1.18 3.38
C GLY A 71 3.40 -0.81 3.54
N GLY A 72 3.79 0.39 3.11
CA GLY A 72 5.17 0.87 3.20
C GLY A 72 6.08 0.40 2.07
N THR A 73 5.56 -0.31 1.06
CA THR A 73 6.36 -0.73 -0.11
C THR A 73 6.60 0.41 -1.10
N LEU A 74 5.85 1.49 -0.99
CA LEU A 74 5.94 2.68 -1.84
C LEU A 74 5.98 3.96 -1.01
N ALA A 75 7.01 4.77 -1.17
CA ALA A 75 7.03 6.15 -0.71
C ALA A 75 6.46 7.05 -1.83
N TYR A 76 5.31 7.69 -1.59
CA TYR A 76 4.58 8.42 -2.62
C TYR A 76 4.48 9.90 -2.32
N GLN A 77 4.99 10.74 -3.24
CA GLN A 77 4.95 12.19 -3.14
C GLN A 77 3.70 12.73 -3.83
N PHE A 78 2.70 13.12 -3.04
CA PHE A 78 1.42 13.61 -3.58
C PHE A 78 1.51 14.94 -4.32
N ALA A 79 2.51 15.76 -4.03
CA ALA A 79 2.69 17.06 -4.69
C ALA A 79 3.13 16.91 -6.15
N THR A 80 3.95 15.90 -6.44
CA THR A 80 4.48 15.61 -7.80
C THR A 80 3.77 14.45 -8.48
N GLY A 81 3.03 13.64 -7.74
CA GLY A 81 2.42 12.42 -8.26
C GLY A 81 3.42 11.30 -8.55
N THR A 82 4.58 11.31 -7.87
CA THR A 82 5.67 10.35 -8.11
C THR A 82 5.82 9.38 -6.94
N GLY A 83 6.13 8.12 -7.25
CA GLY A 83 6.40 7.08 -6.29
C GLY A 83 7.85 6.59 -6.35
N GLN A 84 8.42 6.29 -5.18
CA GLN A 84 9.70 5.61 -5.03
C GLN A 84 9.42 4.23 -4.43
N PRO A 85 9.60 3.13 -5.18
CA PRO A 85 9.50 1.79 -4.63
C PRO A 85 10.57 1.56 -3.56
N LEU A 86 10.16 1.03 -2.41
CA LEU A 86 11.07 0.61 -1.33
C LEU A 86 11.28 -0.91 -1.34
N CYS A 87 10.34 -1.62 -1.96
CA CYS A 87 10.39 -3.05 -2.23
C CYS A 87 9.50 -3.35 -3.43
N SER A 88 9.96 -4.20 -4.36
CA SER A 88 9.17 -4.65 -5.51
C SER A 88 9.62 -6.04 -5.95
N PHE A 89 8.79 -6.72 -6.75
CA PHE A 89 9.11 -8.04 -7.29
C PHE A 89 10.23 -8.02 -8.34
N ALA A 90 10.49 -6.88 -8.96
CA ALA A 90 11.55 -6.69 -9.95
C ALA A 90 11.53 -7.75 -11.08
N GLY A 91 10.33 -8.11 -11.56
CA GLY A 91 10.12 -9.11 -12.61
C GLY A 91 9.98 -10.55 -12.12
N GLN A 92 10.03 -10.81 -10.81
CA GLN A 92 9.83 -12.16 -10.25
C GLN A 92 8.35 -12.53 -10.04
N GLU A 93 7.43 -11.57 -10.19
CA GLU A 93 5.98 -11.76 -10.01
C GLU A 93 5.40 -12.83 -10.94
N GLU A 94 5.90 -12.96 -12.17
CA GLU A 94 5.39 -13.96 -13.12
C GLU A 94 5.55 -15.39 -12.58
N ALA A 95 6.69 -15.71 -11.99
CA ALA A 95 6.93 -17.02 -11.40
C ALA A 95 6.01 -17.31 -10.20
N VAL A 96 5.59 -16.28 -9.48
CA VAL A 96 4.62 -16.39 -8.40
C VAL A 96 3.21 -16.55 -8.96
N LEU A 97 2.81 -15.69 -9.90
CA LEU A 97 1.46 -15.68 -10.49
C LEU A 97 1.12 -17.00 -11.18
N GLN A 98 2.10 -17.62 -11.89
CA GLN A 98 1.90 -18.91 -12.54
C GLN A 98 1.62 -20.06 -11.56
N LYS A 99 2.08 -19.93 -10.32
CA LYS A 99 1.89 -20.94 -9.28
C LYS A 99 0.65 -20.70 -8.41
N LEU A 100 0.01 -19.52 -8.53
CA LEU A 100 -1.20 -19.25 -7.75
C LEU A 100 -2.33 -20.20 -8.15
N PRO A 101 -3.06 -20.74 -7.15
CA PRO A 101 -4.09 -21.72 -7.43
C PRO A 101 -5.23 -21.12 -8.25
N SER A 102 -5.73 -21.91 -9.21
CA SER A 102 -6.95 -21.58 -9.96
C SER A 102 -8.20 -21.89 -9.13
N ALA A 103 -8.24 -21.40 -7.87
CA ALA A 103 -9.37 -21.65 -6.98
C ALA A 103 -10.54 -20.73 -7.32
N VAL A 104 -11.74 -21.29 -7.34
CA VAL A 104 -12.98 -20.51 -7.45
C VAL A 104 -13.11 -19.61 -6.22
N GLY A 105 -13.47 -18.33 -6.40
CA GLY A 105 -13.61 -17.36 -5.31
C GLY A 105 -12.27 -16.79 -4.79
N LEU A 106 -11.15 -17.03 -5.47
CA LEU A 106 -9.88 -16.35 -5.20
C LEU A 106 -9.75 -15.13 -6.10
N GLY A 107 -9.86 -13.94 -5.53
CA GLY A 107 -9.54 -12.68 -6.19
C GLY A 107 -8.04 -12.40 -6.18
N ILE A 108 -7.50 -11.86 -7.27
CA ILE A 108 -6.08 -11.50 -7.40
C ILE A 108 -5.99 -10.07 -7.91
N ALA A 109 -5.37 -9.21 -7.11
CA ALA A 109 -5.03 -7.86 -7.52
C ALA A 109 -3.54 -7.60 -7.32
N LEU A 110 -2.97 -6.71 -8.15
CA LEU A 110 -1.59 -6.27 -8.08
C LEU A 110 -1.57 -4.78 -7.76
N GLN A 111 -0.71 -4.38 -6.84
CA GLN A 111 -0.37 -2.98 -6.65
C GLN A 111 0.95 -2.71 -7.37
N MET A 112 0.93 -1.72 -8.26
CA MET A 112 2.05 -1.41 -9.16
C MET A 112 2.90 -0.26 -8.61
N THR A 113 4.13 -0.15 -9.08
CA THR A 113 5.07 0.91 -8.69
C THR A 113 4.60 2.31 -9.12
N ASP A 114 3.77 2.41 -10.14
CA ASP A 114 3.11 3.66 -10.56
C ASP A 114 1.93 4.05 -9.64
N GLY A 115 1.62 3.23 -8.63
CA GLY A 115 0.51 3.43 -7.71
C GLY A 115 -0.85 2.97 -8.25
N SER A 116 -0.90 2.37 -9.44
CA SER A 116 -2.15 1.79 -9.99
C SER A 116 -2.44 0.41 -9.37
N THR A 117 -3.71 -0.02 -9.52
CA THR A 117 -4.16 -1.35 -9.13
C THR A 117 -4.62 -2.11 -10.38
N ARG A 118 -4.02 -3.28 -10.63
CA ARG A 118 -4.40 -4.20 -11.69
C ARG A 118 -5.15 -5.39 -11.09
N VAL A 119 -6.29 -5.76 -11.66
CA VAL A 119 -7.07 -6.93 -11.20
C VAL A 119 -6.94 -8.02 -12.25
N LEU A 120 -6.29 -9.12 -11.85
CA LEU A 120 -6.11 -10.30 -12.73
C LEU A 120 -7.27 -11.26 -12.62
N ARG A 121 -7.89 -11.35 -11.45
CA ARG A 121 -9.06 -12.18 -11.19
C ARG A 121 -9.96 -11.51 -10.17
N MET A 122 -11.22 -11.29 -10.53
CA MET A 122 -12.20 -10.73 -9.62
C MET A 122 -12.81 -11.83 -8.73
N SER A 123 -13.09 -11.49 -7.47
CA SER A 123 -13.94 -12.25 -6.55
C SER A 123 -14.89 -11.31 -5.84
N GLU A 124 -15.91 -11.84 -5.16
CA GLU A 124 -16.88 -11.01 -4.42
C GLU A 124 -16.20 -10.21 -3.31
N ALA A 125 -15.27 -10.84 -2.57
CA ALA A 125 -14.51 -10.18 -1.51
C ALA A 125 -13.63 -9.05 -2.04
N LEU A 126 -12.92 -9.28 -3.17
CA LEU A 126 -12.10 -8.25 -3.81
C LEU A 126 -12.95 -7.09 -4.33
N GLU A 127 -14.09 -7.37 -4.98
CA GLU A 127 -14.97 -6.32 -5.49
C GLU A 127 -15.53 -5.46 -4.34
N ALA A 128 -15.98 -6.08 -3.27
CA ALA A 128 -16.48 -5.38 -2.08
C ALA A 128 -15.38 -4.47 -1.48
N HIS A 129 -14.15 -4.97 -1.36
CA HIS A 129 -13.03 -4.21 -0.85
C HIS A 129 -12.69 -2.99 -1.75
N LEU A 130 -12.56 -3.20 -3.05
CA LEU A 130 -12.24 -2.11 -4.00
C LEU A 130 -13.31 -1.01 -3.98
N ARG A 131 -14.58 -1.38 -3.84
CA ARG A 131 -15.70 -0.43 -3.69
C ARG A 131 -15.61 0.33 -2.36
N GLN A 132 -15.38 -0.37 -1.25
CA GLN A 132 -15.28 0.25 0.07
C GLN A 132 -14.12 1.24 0.16
N GLU A 133 -13.00 0.93 -0.48
CA GLU A 133 -11.81 1.79 -0.46
C GLU A 133 -11.79 2.86 -1.56
N TRP A 134 -12.82 2.92 -2.41
CA TRP A 134 -12.83 3.81 -3.58
C TRP A 134 -11.56 3.66 -4.44
N THR A 135 -11.02 2.44 -4.50
CA THR A 135 -9.80 2.13 -5.24
C THR A 135 -10.11 1.92 -6.71
N PRO A 136 -9.69 2.80 -7.61
CA PRO A 136 -9.81 2.58 -9.04
C PRO A 136 -8.86 1.46 -9.47
N TYR A 137 -9.33 0.61 -10.38
CA TYR A 137 -8.56 -0.52 -10.88
C TYR A 137 -8.74 -0.69 -12.38
N VAL A 138 -7.83 -1.45 -12.98
CA VAL A 138 -7.90 -1.90 -14.38
C VAL A 138 -7.93 -3.42 -14.40
N LEU A 139 -8.90 -3.99 -15.11
CA LEU A 139 -8.89 -5.43 -15.40
C LEU A 139 -7.75 -5.73 -16.37
N SER A 140 -6.92 -6.70 -16.03
CA SER A 140 -5.71 -7.04 -16.77
C SER A 140 -5.53 -8.56 -16.82
N SER A 141 -4.85 -9.05 -17.83
CA SER A 141 -4.32 -10.41 -17.84
C SER A 141 -2.89 -10.45 -17.30
N ALA A 142 -2.39 -11.63 -16.97
CA ALA A 142 -0.98 -11.78 -16.59
C ALA A 142 -0.01 -11.36 -17.71
N ALA A 143 -0.45 -11.43 -18.98
CA ALA A 143 0.34 -10.98 -20.12
C ALA A 143 0.45 -9.45 -20.19
N ASP A 144 -0.62 -8.72 -19.80
CA ASP A 144 -0.67 -7.26 -19.84
C ASP A 144 0.26 -6.61 -18.78
N VAL A 145 0.57 -7.34 -17.71
CA VAL A 145 1.45 -6.85 -16.62
C VAL A 145 2.88 -7.38 -16.72
N ARG A 146 3.18 -8.17 -17.78
CA ARG A 146 4.52 -8.70 -17.98
C ARG A 146 5.53 -7.60 -18.22
N GLY A 147 6.59 -7.58 -17.37
CA GLY A 147 7.63 -6.56 -17.42
C GLY A 147 7.26 -5.23 -16.74
N GLU A 148 6.05 -5.11 -16.18
CA GLU A 148 5.72 -4.02 -15.26
C GLU A 148 6.23 -4.39 -13.86
N ASP A 149 6.60 -3.40 -13.06
CA ASP A 149 7.11 -3.67 -11.71
C ASP A 149 5.98 -3.70 -10.68
N VAL A 150 5.88 -4.83 -9.98
CA VAL A 150 4.82 -5.11 -9.00
C VAL A 150 5.35 -4.91 -7.59
N LEU A 151 4.65 -4.13 -6.78
CA LEU A 151 4.96 -3.92 -5.36
C LEU A 151 4.44 -5.07 -4.51
N ARG A 152 3.15 -5.41 -4.68
CA ARG A 152 2.45 -6.39 -3.86
C ARG A 152 1.43 -7.16 -4.67
N ILE A 153 1.24 -8.44 -4.33
CA ILE A 153 0.15 -9.28 -4.82
C ILE A 153 -0.87 -9.42 -3.70
N LEU A 154 -2.12 -9.02 -3.94
CA LEU A 154 -3.22 -9.11 -3.00
C LEU A 154 -4.10 -10.29 -3.38
N LEU A 155 -4.34 -11.17 -2.43
CA LEU A 155 -5.15 -12.38 -2.59
C LEU A 155 -6.37 -12.29 -1.70
N TYR A 156 -7.54 -12.15 -2.31
CA TYR A 156 -8.82 -12.07 -1.63
C TYR A 156 -9.56 -13.39 -1.72
N GLN A 157 -10.01 -13.89 -0.58
CA GLN A 157 -10.73 -15.16 -0.49
C GLN A 157 -12.19 -14.93 -0.08
N ASP A 158 -13.12 -15.44 -0.87
CA ASP A 158 -14.53 -15.47 -0.50
C ASP A 158 -14.73 -16.37 0.74
N LYS A 159 -15.58 -15.93 1.66
CA LYS A 159 -15.75 -16.44 3.04
C LYS A 159 -15.99 -17.96 3.22
N LYS A 160 -16.22 -18.69 2.14
CA LYS A 160 -16.59 -20.12 2.18
C LYS A 160 -15.51 -21.10 1.76
N GLN A 161 -14.26 -20.65 1.60
CA GLN A 161 -13.22 -21.48 0.99
C GLN A 161 -12.13 -21.92 1.97
N MET A 162 -11.32 -22.89 1.51
CA MET A 162 -10.21 -23.46 2.27
C MET A 162 -9.18 -22.38 2.68
N PRO A 163 -8.49 -22.54 3.80
CA PRO A 163 -7.50 -21.58 4.26
C PRO A 163 -6.41 -21.36 3.20
N LEU A 164 -6.20 -20.10 2.81
CA LEU A 164 -5.28 -19.69 1.74
C LEU A 164 -3.83 -20.06 2.03
N VAL A 165 -3.37 -19.92 3.27
CA VAL A 165 -1.96 -20.14 3.62
C VAL A 165 -1.48 -21.55 3.28
N PRO A 166 -2.15 -22.66 3.69
CA PRO A 166 -1.73 -24.00 3.30
C PRO A 166 -1.80 -24.26 1.80
N LEU A 167 -2.73 -23.61 1.08
CA LEU A 167 -2.82 -23.74 -0.37
C LEU A 167 -1.64 -23.05 -1.06
N LEU A 168 -1.21 -21.89 -0.55
CA LEU A 168 -0.07 -21.15 -1.08
C LEU A 168 1.25 -21.85 -0.79
N ASP A 169 1.46 -22.36 0.42
CA ASP A 169 2.67 -23.09 0.79
C ASP A 169 2.86 -24.29 -0.14
N LYS A 170 1.78 -25.03 -0.42
CA LYS A 170 1.81 -26.14 -1.35
C LYS A 170 2.06 -25.71 -2.81
N ALA A 171 1.47 -24.58 -3.23
CA ALA A 171 1.57 -24.11 -4.62
C ALA A 171 2.92 -23.43 -4.91
N LEU A 172 3.39 -22.61 -3.99
CA LEU A 172 4.62 -21.83 -4.15
C LEU A 172 5.87 -22.67 -3.87
N GLY A 173 5.78 -23.66 -2.94
CA GLY A 173 6.94 -24.47 -2.57
C GLY A 173 8.13 -23.60 -2.15
N LYS A 174 9.33 -23.89 -2.68
CA LYS A 174 10.54 -23.08 -2.38
C LYS A 174 10.47 -21.62 -2.76
N ALA A 175 9.56 -21.21 -3.65
CA ALA A 175 9.36 -19.78 -3.95
C ALA A 175 8.72 -19.01 -2.77
N ALA A 176 8.08 -19.71 -1.83
CA ALA A 176 7.57 -19.12 -0.61
C ALA A 176 8.68 -18.59 0.31
N ASP A 177 9.87 -19.20 0.29
CA ASP A 177 11.00 -18.84 1.16
C ASP A 177 11.52 -17.41 0.90
N SER A 178 11.28 -16.87 -0.29
CA SER A 178 11.66 -15.51 -0.68
C SER A 178 10.53 -14.49 -0.55
N LEU A 179 9.34 -14.90 -0.12
CA LEU A 179 8.16 -14.06 -0.03
C LEU A 179 7.74 -13.87 1.42
N LEU A 180 7.32 -12.66 1.73
CA LEU A 180 6.55 -12.41 2.95
C LEU A 180 5.06 -12.54 2.60
N ALA A 181 4.37 -13.43 3.30
CA ALA A 181 2.92 -13.58 3.24
C ALA A 181 2.30 -13.03 4.53
N GLU A 182 1.62 -11.91 4.44
CA GLU A 182 0.99 -11.25 5.58
C GLU A 182 -0.54 -11.30 5.46
N ARG A 183 -1.21 -11.74 6.53
CA ARG A 183 -2.66 -11.66 6.63
C ARG A 183 -3.07 -10.29 7.18
N VAL A 184 -3.49 -9.41 6.29
CA VAL A 184 -3.91 -8.03 6.62
C VAL A 184 -5.36 -8.00 7.12
N ALA A 185 -6.22 -8.87 6.60
CA ALA A 185 -7.61 -9.02 7.02
C ALA A 185 -8.03 -10.50 6.97
N PRO A 186 -9.19 -10.87 7.55
CA PRO A 186 -9.65 -12.27 7.55
C PRO A 186 -9.72 -12.90 6.15
N ASP A 187 -10.02 -12.11 5.14
CA ASP A 187 -10.22 -12.50 3.74
C ASP A 187 -9.12 -11.98 2.79
N LEU A 188 -8.11 -11.28 3.34
CA LEU A 188 -7.01 -10.68 2.57
C LEU A 188 -5.65 -11.20 3.02
N LEU A 189 -4.92 -11.80 2.09
CA LEU A 189 -3.51 -12.12 2.23
C LEU A 189 -2.70 -11.28 1.22
N VAL A 190 -1.62 -10.69 1.69
CA VAL A 190 -0.72 -9.88 0.88
C VAL A 190 0.62 -10.59 0.74
N LEU A 191 1.10 -10.72 -0.49
CA LEU A 191 2.44 -11.21 -0.79
C LEU A 191 3.34 -10.06 -1.19
N THR A 192 4.52 -10.00 -0.57
CA THR A 192 5.60 -9.06 -0.93
C THR A 192 6.89 -9.84 -1.16
N PRO A 193 7.83 -9.34 -2.00
CA PRO A 193 9.10 -10.02 -2.28
C PRO A 193 10.13 -9.87 -1.14
N GLY A 194 9.67 -9.66 0.06
CA GLY A 194 10.48 -9.48 1.27
C GLY A 194 9.93 -8.39 2.17
N THR A 195 10.66 -8.09 3.25
CA THR A 195 10.29 -7.03 4.19
C THR A 195 10.92 -5.71 3.79
N VAL A 196 10.13 -4.63 3.85
CA VAL A 196 10.69 -3.28 3.80
C VAL A 196 11.30 -2.97 5.16
N SER A 197 12.58 -2.62 5.19
CA SER A 197 13.22 -2.27 6.46
C SER A 197 12.67 -0.95 7.01
N GLY A 198 12.50 -0.86 8.33
CA GLY A 198 12.09 0.39 8.98
C GLY A 198 13.03 1.56 8.67
N THR A 199 14.34 1.26 8.49
CA THR A 199 15.34 2.25 8.07
C THR A 199 15.06 2.79 6.66
N ALA A 200 14.67 1.92 5.70
CA ALA A 200 14.33 2.37 4.35
C ALA A 200 13.08 3.26 4.37
N MET A 201 12.05 2.88 5.12
CA MET A 201 10.85 3.70 5.32
C MET A 201 11.18 5.05 5.96
N PHE A 202 11.98 5.04 7.02
CA PHE A 202 12.41 6.25 7.71
C PHE A 202 13.16 7.20 6.77
N ASN A 203 14.14 6.70 6.03
CA ASN A 203 14.94 7.51 5.10
C ASN A 203 14.12 8.08 3.95
N ALA A 204 13.06 7.39 3.52
CA ALA A 204 12.18 7.86 2.47
C ALA A 204 11.32 9.07 2.91
N VAL A 205 10.94 9.15 4.20
CA VAL A 205 10.13 10.26 4.74
C VAL A 205 10.96 11.34 5.43
N CYS A 206 12.11 10.96 5.99
CA CYS A 206 13.07 11.84 6.66
C CYS A 206 14.46 11.66 6.01
N PRO A 207 14.68 12.21 4.81
CA PRO A 207 16.02 12.13 4.21
C PRO A 207 17.04 12.77 5.16
N PRO A 208 18.26 12.18 5.29
CA PRO A 208 19.29 12.71 6.18
C PRO A 208 19.56 14.17 5.82
N VAL A 209 19.49 15.03 6.84
CA VAL A 209 19.82 16.45 6.73
C VAL A 209 21.32 16.53 6.52
N GLY A 210 21.77 16.77 5.30
CA GLY A 210 23.19 17.00 5.07
C GLY A 210 23.81 16.51 3.77
N CYS A 211 23.02 16.21 2.73
CA CYS A 211 23.54 16.16 1.36
C CYS A 211 22.86 17.24 0.52
N ALA A 212 23.12 18.50 0.83
CA ALA A 212 23.06 19.50 -0.22
C ALA A 212 24.20 19.13 -1.18
N ALA A 213 23.89 18.62 -2.36
CA ALA A 213 24.80 18.61 -3.48
C ALA A 213 25.14 20.07 -3.77
N GLU A 214 26.38 20.46 -3.53
CA GLU A 214 26.97 21.64 -4.13
C GLU A 214 27.09 21.47 -5.66
#